data_e1b214f9dde84b75f9cd3ef4735f2bfa
#
_entry.id   e1b214f9dde84b75f9cd3ef4735f2bfa
#
_cell.length_a   1.000
_cell.length_b   1.000
_cell.length_c   1.000
_cell.angle_alpha   90.00
_cell.angle_beta   90.00
_cell.angle_gamma   90.00
#
_symmetry.space_group_name_H-M   'P 1'
#
loop_
_entity.id
_entity.type
_entity.pdbx_description
1 polymer ?
#
loop_
_entity_poly.entity_id
_entity_poly.type
_entity_poly.pdbx_seq_one_letter_code
_entity_poly.pdbx_strand_id
1 'polypeptide(L)'
;ADFTTGAPTPTNSGNEAPAPQPEEPAEPEQPAPEGVTAIADIQGTGAESPLKDQTVATEGVVTGVWSEGGLNGFTIQTGGTGAEATDASQAIFVYMGDKPADQYPALEDSVEVTGKVSEFYGSTQLTASTVSQLDTPLEKVTPLKVDQLPEGTEAREPFEHMLIQPGEHTVTNNYSLNQYGEVGLAPGKEALRQPSDIFSPSTDPNSDIQKLTKDNAEKLVTLDDGRTRDYLKTDQNTPLPYIAQDDAQTIKSLRTTDTVSFQHPVIVGFSHEQWRFQPTTPVTGNAAGADLPISWEDSRAAELHAIDDVKGEYTIGAFNVLNYFTSLGEEFGGSAYTDREGNKVTVNRGKTRGAYTQSALEDQERKIVAAINGLDADVIGLSEIEDGYAVTGDFA
;
A
#
# COMPACT_ATOMS: atom_id res chain seq x y z
N ALA A 1 -20.62 9.64 -35.32
CA ALA A 1 -21.16 9.78 -33.98
C ALA A 1 -20.06 10.35 -33.10
N ASP A 2 -20.23 11.62 -32.69
CA ASP A 2 -19.32 12.35 -31.84
C ASP A 2 -19.31 11.75 -30.43
N PHE A 3 -18.17 11.20 -30.01
CA PHE A 3 -17.88 10.91 -28.62
C PHE A 3 -17.14 12.10 -27.99
N THR A 4 -17.85 13.19 -27.77
CA THR A 4 -17.39 14.30 -26.94
C THR A 4 -18.21 14.36 -25.67
N THR A 5 -17.94 13.50 -24.72
CA THR A 5 -18.12 13.76 -23.30
C THR A 5 -17.23 12.77 -22.56
N GLY A 6 -15.99 13.18 -22.27
CA GLY A 6 -15.17 12.46 -21.33
C GLY A 6 -15.84 12.51 -19.97
N ALA A 7 -16.22 11.36 -19.44
CA ALA A 7 -16.32 11.20 -18.00
C ALA A 7 -14.97 11.63 -17.42
N PRO A 8 -14.92 12.38 -16.32
CA PRO A 8 -13.66 12.69 -15.70
C PRO A 8 -13.01 11.35 -15.33
N THR A 9 -11.86 11.08 -15.90
CA THR A 9 -10.95 10.07 -15.36
C THR A 9 -10.79 10.42 -13.90
N PRO A 10 -10.88 9.48 -12.95
CA PRO A 10 -10.52 9.77 -11.58
C PRO A 10 -9.10 10.31 -11.62
N THR A 11 -8.96 11.62 -11.54
CA THR A 11 -7.69 12.24 -11.24
C THR A 11 -7.41 11.85 -9.82
N ASN A 12 -6.46 10.95 -9.61
CA ASN A 12 -5.77 10.84 -8.36
C ASN A 12 -5.37 12.28 -7.98
N SER A 13 -6.05 12.85 -7.01
CA SER A 13 -5.67 14.14 -6.45
C SER A 13 -4.26 13.93 -5.93
N GLY A 14 -3.29 14.51 -6.63
CA GLY A 14 -1.90 14.34 -6.30
C GLY A 14 -1.71 14.61 -4.82
N ASN A 15 -1.25 13.59 -4.10
CA ASN A 15 -0.64 13.75 -2.80
C ASN A 15 0.65 14.55 -3.01
N GLU A 16 0.55 15.87 -3.14
CA GLU A 16 1.61 16.72 -2.66
C GLU A 16 1.60 16.55 -1.14
N ALA A 17 2.72 16.16 -0.58
CA ALA A 17 2.92 16.23 0.87
C ALA A 17 2.42 17.60 1.33
N PRO A 18 1.54 17.70 2.32
CA PRO A 18 1.03 18.97 2.77
C PRO A 18 2.23 19.86 3.13
N ALA A 19 2.24 21.07 2.58
CA ALA A 19 3.20 22.07 2.98
C ALA A 19 3.17 22.18 4.52
N PRO A 20 4.33 22.33 5.18
CA PRO A 20 4.37 22.49 6.63
C PRO A 20 3.39 23.60 7.02
N GLN A 21 2.44 23.26 7.88
CA GLN A 21 1.51 24.25 8.43
C GLN A 21 2.34 25.31 9.15
N PRO A 22 1.97 26.60 9.06
CA PRO A 22 2.57 27.61 9.89
C PRO A 22 2.40 27.19 11.36
N GLU A 23 3.49 27.18 12.11
CA GLU A 23 3.44 26.98 13.56
C GLU A 23 2.49 28.03 14.16
N GLU A 24 1.32 27.57 14.64
CA GLU A 24 0.51 28.39 15.55
C GLU A 24 1.34 28.67 16.81
N PRO A 25 1.25 29.87 17.39
CA PRO A 25 1.92 30.18 18.64
C PRO A 25 1.52 29.14 19.69
N ALA A 26 2.50 28.51 20.34
CA ALA A 26 2.26 27.53 21.38
C ALA A 26 1.29 28.10 22.44
N GLU A 27 0.10 27.55 22.52
CA GLU A 27 -0.77 27.77 23.68
C GLU A 27 -0.03 27.30 24.95
N PRO A 28 -0.25 27.96 26.11
CA PRO A 28 0.39 27.53 27.34
C PRO A 28 0.03 26.09 27.65
N GLU A 29 1.07 25.26 27.83
CA GLU A 29 0.93 23.85 28.19
C GLU A 29 -0.06 23.69 29.34
N GLN A 30 -1.17 22.98 29.09
CA GLN A 30 -2.10 22.59 30.15
C GLN A 30 -1.34 21.60 31.07
N PRO A 31 -1.42 21.76 32.40
CA PRO A 31 -0.78 20.82 33.31
C PRO A 31 -1.28 19.39 33.04
N ALA A 32 -0.35 18.42 33.03
CA ALA A 32 -0.68 17.02 32.88
C ALA A 32 -1.76 16.62 33.90
N PRO A 33 -2.77 15.81 33.49
CA PRO A 33 -3.82 15.35 34.41
C PRO A 33 -3.21 14.51 35.51
N GLU A 34 -3.80 14.63 36.74
CA GLU A 34 -3.46 13.73 37.81
C GLU A 34 -4.09 12.35 37.55
N GLY A 35 -3.28 11.40 37.05
CA GLY A 35 -3.67 10.00 36.86
C GLY A 35 -3.52 9.50 35.42
N VAL A 36 -3.44 8.21 35.28
CA VAL A 36 -3.33 7.50 33.99
C VAL A 36 -4.74 7.28 33.42
N THR A 37 -4.96 7.69 32.17
CA THR A 37 -6.20 7.46 31.42
C THR A 37 -6.07 6.17 30.61
N ALA A 38 -7.05 5.28 30.69
CA ALA A 38 -7.03 4.05 29.90
C ALA A 38 -7.09 4.35 28.40
N ILE A 39 -6.34 3.62 27.58
CA ILE A 39 -6.33 3.81 26.12
C ILE A 39 -7.75 3.67 25.55
N ALA A 40 -8.54 2.72 26.04
CA ALA A 40 -9.92 2.54 25.59
C ALA A 40 -10.84 3.75 25.86
N ASP A 41 -10.58 4.50 26.96
CA ASP A 41 -11.33 5.73 27.26
C ASP A 41 -10.87 6.88 26.35
N ILE A 42 -9.60 6.87 25.91
CA ILE A 42 -9.10 7.84 24.94
C ILE A 42 -9.68 7.55 23.57
N GLN A 43 -9.67 6.31 23.12
CA GLN A 43 -10.23 5.89 21.85
C GLN A 43 -11.74 6.10 21.76
N GLY A 44 -12.46 5.69 22.80
CA GLY A 44 -13.92 5.63 22.75
C GLY A 44 -14.42 4.53 21.83
N THR A 45 -15.74 4.54 21.55
CA THR A 45 -16.41 3.53 20.71
C THR A 45 -16.84 4.07 19.35
N GLY A 46 -16.42 5.26 18.98
CA GLY A 46 -16.77 5.93 17.71
C GLY A 46 -15.53 6.35 16.94
N ALA A 47 -15.74 6.89 15.76
CA ALA A 47 -14.69 7.33 14.84
C ALA A 47 -13.89 8.57 15.30
N GLU A 48 -14.29 9.21 16.39
CA GLU A 48 -13.54 10.32 17.00
C GLU A 48 -13.45 10.10 18.51
N SER A 49 -12.30 10.43 19.08
CA SER A 49 -12.05 10.36 20.52
C SER A 49 -12.98 11.29 21.31
N PRO A 50 -13.59 10.82 22.41
CA PRO A 50 -14.33 11.67 23.33
C PRO A 50 -13.42 12.66 24.08
N LEU A 51 -12.10 12.44 24.07
CA LEU A 51 -11.11 13.28 24.73
C LEU A 51 -10.29 14.13 23.73
N LYS A 52 -10.78 14.26 22.48
CA LYS A 52 -10.15 15.11 21.46
C LYS A 52 -9.79 16.49 22.01
N ASP A 53 -8.61 16.99 21.66
CA ASP A 53 -8.02 18.25 22.10
C ASP A 53 -7.60 18.33 23.58
N GLN A 54 -7.82 17.29 24.38
CA GLN A 54 -7.37 17.22 25.76
C GLN A 54 -5.95 16.65 25.86
N THR A 55 -5.21 17.05 26.87
CA THR A 55 -3.93 16.45 27.23
C THR A 55 -4.17 15.35 28.25
N VAL A 56 -3.68 14.15 27.98
CA VAL A 56 -3.84 12.96 28.81
C VAL A 56 -2.49 12.31 29.07
N ALA A 57 -2.39 11.55 30.17
CA ALA A 57 -1.32 10.60 30.40
C ALA A 57 -1.88 9.18 30.29
N THR A 58 -1.19 8.30 29.59
CA THR A 58 -1.58 6.88 29.42
C THR A 58 -0.36 5.98 29.44
N GLU A 59 -0.58 4.69 29.72
CA GLU A 59 0.47 3.68 29.75
C GLU A 59 0.16 2.56 28.75
N GLY A 60 1.21 1.96 28.19
CA GLY A 60 1.06 0.84 27.28
C GLY A 60 2.36 0.15 26.95
N VAL A 61 2.24 -0.99 26.30
CA VAL A 61 3.36 -1.75 25.71
C VAL A 61 3.51 -1.33 24.25
N VAL A 62 4.73 -1.04 23.83
CA VAL A 62 5.05 -0.65 22.44
C VAL A 62 4.87 -1.82 21.50
N THR A 63 3.99 -1.68 20.50
CA THR A 63 3.64 -2.74 19.55
C THR A 63 4.10 -2.49 18.13
N GLY A 64 4.44 -1.24 17.78
CA GLY A 64 5.01 -0.87 16.48
C GLY A 64 5.84 0.41 16.60
N VAL A 65 6.93 0.53 15.83
CA VAL A 65 7.85 1.68 15.88
C VAL A 65 8.25 2.11 14.48
N TRP A 66 8.01 3.37 14.14
CA TRP A 66 8.33 3.97 12.83
C TRP A 66 9.10 5.28 13.04
N SER A 67 10.33 5.16 13.49
CA SER A 67 11.26 6.29 13.70
C SER A 67 11.88 6.81 12.40
N GLU A 68 11.67 6.08 11.31
CA GLU A 68 12.12 6.40 9.96
C GLU A 68 10.98 6.21 8.96
N GLY A 69 11.15 6.72 7.72
CA GLY A 69 10.15 6.52 6.67
C GLY A 69 9.02 7.53 6.64
N GLY A 70 8.82 8.35 7.71
CA GLY A 70 7.91 9.51 7.68
C GLY A 70 6.63 9.37 8.49
N LEU A 71 6.29 8.20 9.05
CA LEU A 71 5.18 8.09 10.00
C LEU A 71 5.51 8.79 11.32
N ASN A 72 6.78 8.83 11.70
CA ASN A 72 7.30 9.58 12.84
C ASN A 72 6.56 9.30 14.16
N GLY A 73 6.34 8.03 14.47
CA GLY A 73 5.60 7.64 15.66
C GLY A 73 5.80 6.18 16.05
N PHE A 74 5.03 5.76 17.03
CA PHE A 74 4.97 4.39 17.50
C PHE A 74 3.56 4.08 18.01
N THR A 75 3.19 2.82 18.14
CA THR A 75 1.94 2.40 18.77
C THR A 75 2.18 1.82 20.13
N ILE A 76 1.24 2.08 21.06
CA ILE A 76 1.16 1.41 22.35
C ILE A 76 -0.19 0.72 22.48
N GLN A 77 -0.19 -0.41 23.19
CA GLN A 77 -1.39 -1.16 23.50
C GLN A 77 -1.43 -1.49 24.99
N THR A 78 -2.61 -1.52 25.58
CA THR A 78 -2.83 -1.87 26.98
C THR A 78 -2.22 -3.23 27.31
N GLY A 79 -1.37 -3.31 28.33
CA GLY A 79 -0.70 -4.56 28.72
C GLY A 79 -1.69 -5.67 29.05
N GLY A 80 -1.33 -6.91 28.69
CA GLY A 80 -2.16 -8.10 28.91
C GLY A 80 -3.35 -8.25 27.97
N THR A 81 -3.52 -7.35 26.99
CA THR A 81 -4.63 -7.39 26.02
C THR A 81 -4.24 -8.11 24.72
N GLY A 82 -5.22 -8.29 23.83
CA GLY A 82 -5.08 -8.90 22.50
C GLY A 82 -5.58 -10.34 22.40
N ALA A 83 -6.04 -10.97 23.48
CA ALA A 83 -6.68 -12.28 23.41
C ALA A 83 -8.08 -12.20 22.80
N GLU A 84 -8.80 -11.10 23.04
CA GLU A 84 -10.16 -10.85 22.58
C GLU A 84 -10.31 -9.39 22.12
N ALA A 85 -11.21 -9.14 21.17
CA ALA A 85 -11.61 -7.79 20.79
C ALA A 85 -12.57 -7.22 21.84
N THR A 86 -12.51 -5.90 22.04
CA THR A 86 -13.37 -5.13 22.97
C THR A 86 -14.18 -4.10 22.18
N ASP A 87 -15.13 -3.42 22.82
CA ASP A 87 -16.00 -2.43 22.17
C ASP A 87 -15.22 -1.16 21.76
N ALA A 88 -14.11 -0.85 22.45
CA ALA A 88 -13.20 0.25 22.11
C ALA A 88 -11.79 -0.31 21.88
N SER A 89 -11.02 0.32 21.00
CA SER A 89 -9.63 -0.08 20.80
C SER A 89 -8.81 0.03 22.09
N GLN A 90 -7.95 -0.95 22.32
CA GLN A 90 -7.00 -1.00 23.43
C GLN A 90 -5.61 -0.47 23.02
N ALA A 91 -5.48 0.12 21.82
CA ALA A 91 -4.21 0.61 21.28
C ALA A 91 -4.36 2.03 20.72
N ILE A 92 -3.26 2.76 20.67
CA ILE A 92 -3.25 4.14 20.16
C ILE A 92 -1.90 4.44 19.48
N PHE A 93 -1.93 5.26 18.44
CA PHE A 93 -0.72 5.79 17.81
C PHE A 93 -0.21 7.02 18.57
N VAL A 94 1.11 7.08 18.75
CA VAL A 94 1.80 8.18 19.42
C VAL A 94 2.69 8.87 18.41
N TYR A 95 2.33 10.06 18.00
CA TYR A 95 3.10 10.88 17.07
C TYR A 95 4.22 11.60 17.81
N MET A 96 5.46 11.45 17.33
CA MET A 96 6.68 11.98 17.94
C MET A 96 7.17 13.27 17.27
N GLY A 97 6.58 13.69 16.14
CA GLY A 97 7.08 14.83 15.37
C GLY A 97 8.47 14.56 14.77
N ASP A 98 9.34 15.56 14.83
CA ASP A 98 10.70 15.48 14.28
C ASP A 98 11.75 15.00 15.31
N LYS A 99 11.31 14.26 16.35
CA LYS A 99 12.25 13.71 17.32
C LYS A 99 13.18 12.69 16.67
N PRO A 100 14.49 12.68 17.02
CA PRO A 100 15.43 11.74 16.44
C PRO A 100 15.16 10.30 16.90
N ALA A 101 15.57 9.32 16.10
CA ALA A 101 15.27 7.90 16.29
C ALA A 101 15.72 7.34 17.64
N ASP A 102 16.79 7.87 18.22
CA ASP A 102 17.31 7.48 19.54
C ASP A 102 16.43 7.88 20.73
N GLN A 103 15.39 8.67 20.50
CA GLN A 103 14.37 9.04 21.50
C GLN A 103 13.10 8.17 21.42
N TYR A 104 13.02 7.24 20.46
CA TYR A 104 11.90 6.32 20.36
C TYR A 104 12.11 5.13 21.31
N PRO A 105 11.03 4.63 21.93
CA PRO A 105 11.09 3.38 22.69
C PRO A 105 11.32 2.20 21.73
N ALA A 106 11.83 1.10 22.27
CA ALA A 106 11.95 -0.15 21.55
C ALA A 106 10.61 -0.94 21.55
N LEU A 107 10.45 -1.85 20.59
CA LEU A 107 9.35 -2.82 20.63
C LEU A 107 9.35 -3.58 21.95
N GLU A 108 8.16 -3.83 22.49
CA GLU A 108 7.89 -4.48 23.78
C GLU A 108 8.28 -3.65 25.03
N ASP A 109 8.82 -2.45 24.87
CA ASP A 109 8.98 -1.54 26.01
C ASP A 109 7.62 -1.18 26.63
N SER A 110 7.60 -1.01 27.96
CA SER A 110 6.46 -0.48 28.68
C SER A 110 6.68 0.99 28.98
N VAL A 111 5.79 1.85 28.49
CA VAL A 111 5.96 3.29 28.55
C VAL A 111 4.74 4.01 29.09
N GLU A 112 4.99 5.15 29.74
CA GLU A 112 4.00 6.19 30.00
C GLU A 112 4.18 7.29 28.96
N VAL A 113 3.08 7.73 28.38
CA VAL A 113 3.04 8.79 27.38
C VAL A 113 2.11 9.89 27.87
N THR A 114 2.59 11.12 27.95
CA THR A 114 1.73 12.30 28.07
C THR A 114 1.66 12.99 26.71
N GLY A 115 0.47 13.31 26.25
CA GLY A 115 0.28 13.94 24.95
C GLY A 115 -1.10 14.53 24.76
N LYS A 116 -1.25 15.36 23.73
CA LYS A 116 -2.53 15.91 23.28
C LYS A 116 -3.22 14.89 22.37
N VAL A 117 -4.49 14.59 22.67
CA VAL A 117 -5.35 13.76 21.82
C VAL A 117 -5.74 14.55 20.58
N SER A 118 -5.57 13.97 19.41
CA SER A 118 -5.93 14.59 18.12
C SER A 118 -6.44 13.55 17.13
N GLU A 119 -7.19 14.00 16.15
CA GLU A 119 -7.60 13.21 14.99
C GLU A 119 -6.73 13.59 13.77
N PHE A 120 -6.14 12.61 13.14
CA PHE A 120 -5.33 12.81 11.94
C PHE A 120 -5.79 11.89 10.81
N TYR A 121 -6.38 12.46 9.77
CA TYR A 121 -7.01 11.72 8.65
C TYR A 121 -7.98 10.62 9.10
N GLY A 122 -8.75 10.90 10.19
CA GLY A 122 -9.75 9.98 10.73
C GLY A 122 -9.19 8.91 11.67
N SER A 123 -7.96 9.08 12.13
CA SER A 123 -7.31 8.19 13.09
C SER A 123 -7.03 8.92 14.40
N THR A 124 -7.41 8.33 15.53
CA THR A 124 -7.16 8.87 16.86
C THR A 124 -5.69 8.68 17.26
N GLN A 125 -5.01 9.75 17.63
CA GLN A 125 -3.61 9.71 18.02
C GLN A 125 -3.28 10.62 19.21
N LEU A 126 -2.14 10.36 19.86
CA LEU A 126 -1.52 11.27 20.80
C LEU A 126 -0.35 12.00 20.14
N THR A 127 -0.34 13.33 20.21
CA THR A 127 0.86 14.10 19.95
C THR A 127 1.67 14.18 21.24
N ALA A 128 2.80 13.45 21.28
CA ALA A 128 3.56 13.24 22.50
C ALA A 128 4.27 14.52 22.97
N SER A 129 4.06 14.91 24.22
CA SER A 129 4.89 15.87 24.94
C SER A 129 6.03 15.18 25.69
N THR A 130 5.73 14.09 26.41
CA THR A 130 6.71 13.26 27.10
C THR A 130 6.47 11.78 26.85
N VAL A 131 7.57 11.01 26.80
CA VAL A 131 7.58 9.55 26.79
C VAL A 131 8.61 9.10 27.80
N SER A 132 8.22 8.24 28.73
CA SER A 132 9.10 7.67 29.75
C SER A 132 8.91 6.17 29.89
N GLN A 133 9.99 5.44 30.04
CA GLN A 133 9.93 4.01 30.30
C GLN A 133 9.44 3.76 31.74
N LEU A 134 8.57 2.77 31.91
CA LEU A 134 8.09 2.39 33.22
C LEU A 134 9.13 1.54 33.96
N ASP A 135 9.30 1.80 35.25
CA ASP A 135 10.19 1.01 36.14
C ASP A 135 9.74 -0.46 36.25
N THR A 136 8.45 -0.70 36.18
CA THR A 136 7.84 -2.03 36.24
C THR A 136 7.19 -2.32 34.89
N PRO A 137 7.69 -3.32 34.12
CA PRO A 137 7.08 -3.68 32.86
C PRO A 137 5.62 -4.13 33.02
N LEU A 138 4.78 -3.71 32.08
CA LEU A 138 3.41 -4.17 31.93
C LEU A 138 3.38 -5.63 31.43
N GLU A 139 2.22 -6.28 31.58
CA GLU A 139 2.01 -7.60 31.00
C GLU A 139 2.10 -7.52 29.46
N LYS A 140 2.70 -8.55 28.85
CA LYS A 140 2.89 -8.58 27.39
C LYS A 140 1.58 -8.54 26.61
N VAL A 141 1.59 -7.83 25.50
CA VAL A 141 0.49 -7.85 24.54
C VAL A 141 0.55 -9.14 23.73
N THR A 142 -0.61 -9.74 23.50
CA THR A 142 -0.76 -10.89 22.59
C THR A 142 -1.38 -10.41 21.29
N PRO A 143 -0.82 -10.74 20.10
CA PRO A 143 -1.46 -10.40 18.84
C PRO A 143 -2.85 -11.03 18.74
N LEU A 144 -3.88 -10.19 18.51
CA LEU A 144 -5.24 -10.68 18.36
C LEU A 144 -5.38 -11.47 17.05
N LYS A 145 -5.77 -12.74 17.16
CA LYS A 145 -5.99 -13.58 15.96
C LYS A 145 -7.31 -13.22 15.32
N VAL A 146 -7.25 -12.78 14.08
CA VAL A 146 -8.40 -12.34 13.30
C VAL A 146 -8.28 -12.90 11.89
N ASP A 147 -9.15 -13.82 11.49
CA ASP A 147 -9.10 -14.35 10.12
C ASP A 147 -9.28 -13.24 9.09
N GLN A 148 -10.18 -12.29 9.35
CA GLN A 148 -10.43 -11.09 8.57
C GLN A 148 -10.96 -9.97 9.47
N LEU A 149 -10.68 -8.71 9.14
CA LEU A 149 -11.36 -7.58 9.78
C LEU A 149 -12.86 -7.61 9.43
N PRO A 150 -13.73 -7.14 10.34
CA PRO A 150 -15.16 -7.01 10.03
C PRO A 150 -15.37 -6.07 8.84
N GLU A 151 -16.52 -6.20 8.17
CA GLU A 151 -16.89 -5.34 7.05
C GLU A 151 -17.39 -3.98 7.54
N GLY A 152 -16.97 -2.92 6.88
CA GLY A 152 -17.38 -1.53 7.17
C GLY A 152 -16.52 -0.84 8.24
N THR A 153 -16.43 0.49 8.11
CA THR A 153 -15.53 1.32 8.94
C THR A 153 -15.90 1.25 10.42
N GLU A 154 -17.16 1.46 10.78
CA GLU A 154 -17.60 1.45 12.18
C GLU A 154 -17.29 0.14 12.92
N ALA A 155 -17.38 -1.00 12.22
CA ALA A 155 -17.08 -2.29 12.82
C ALA A 155 -15.58 -2.55 12.99
N ARG A 156 -14.73 -1.75 12.35
CA ARG A 156 -13.26 -1.83 12.44
C ARG A 156 -12.65 -0.89 13.47
N GLU A 157 -13.39 0.11 13.97
CA GLU A 157 -12.92 1.04 14.99
C GLU A 157 -12.31 0.35 16.22
N PRO A 158 -12.91 -0.73 16.76
CA PRO A 158 -12.32 -1.45 17.89
C PRO A 158 -10.94 -2.06 17.63
N PHE A 159 -10.53 -2.14 16.37
CA PHE A 159 -9.24 -2.69 15.96
C PHE A 159 -8.20 -1.60 15.65
N GLU A 160 -8.57 -0.32 15.68
CA GLU A 160 -7.65 0.76 15.35
C GLU A 160 -6.38 0.69 16.21
N HIS A 161 -5.21 0.72 15.58
CA HIS A 161 -3.87 0.56 16.17
C HIS A 161 -3.60 -0.75 16.92
N MET A 162 -4.55 -1.69 16.97
CA MET A 162 -4.34 -2.99 17.60
C MET A 162 -3.30 -3.83 16.85
N LEU A 163 -2.48 -4.55 17.62
CA LEU A 163 -1.60 -5.59 17.10
C LEU A 163 -2.42 -6.84 16.82
N ILE A 164 -2.47 -7.27 15.56
CA ILE A 164 -3.24 -8.44 15.13
C ILE A 164 -2.38 -9.44 14.37
N GLN A 165 -2.83 -10.70 14.36
CA GLN A 165 -2.33 -11.76 13.48
C GLN A 165 -3.45 -12.11 12.51
N PRO A 166 -3.43 -11.56 11.26
CA PRO A 166 -4.46 -11.84 10.28
C PRO A 166 -4.38 -13.29 9.77
N GLY A 167 -5.51 -13.79 9.29
CA GLY A 167 -5.56 -15.02 8.51
C GLY A 167 -5.04 -14.85 7.08
N GLU A 168 -5.28 -15.84 6.23
CA GLU A 168 -4.86 -15.84 4.83
C GLU A 168 -5.62 -14.76 4.04
N HIS A 169 -4.90 -14.04 3.19
CA HIS A 169 -5.44 -13.02 2.30
C HIS A 169 -4.96 -13.24 0.87
N THR A 170 -5.61 -12.59 -0.09
CA THR A 170 -5.24 -12.64 -1.51
C THR A 170 -4.99 -11.22 -2.04
N VAL A 171 -3.93 -11.05 -2.81
CA VAL A 171 -3.61 -9.79 -3.48
C VAL A 171 -4.72 -9.46 -4.49
N THR A 172 -5.35 -8.31 -4.32
CA THR A 172 -6.43 -7.86 -5.20
C THR A 172 -6.09 -6.58 -5.97
N ASN A 173 -5.12 -5.81 -5.47
CA ASN A 173 -4.66 -4.58 -6.10
C ASN A 173 -3.19 -4.34 -5.76
N ASN A 174 -2.33 -4.24 -6.77
CA ASN A 174 -0.92 -3.90 -6.62
C ASN A 174 -0.51 -2.62 -7.39
N TYR A 175 -1.50 -1.78 -7.75
CA TYR A 175 -1.26 -0.58 -8.53
C TYR A 175 -0.35 0.43 -7.82
N SER A 176 -0.51 0.61 -6.51
CA SER A 176 0.27 1.55 -5.71
C SER A 176 1.63 1.00 -5.24
N LEU A 177 1.94 -0.26 -5.50
CA LEU A 177 3.12 -0.93 -4.99
C LEU A 177 4.44 -0.26 -5.44
N ASN A 178 4.54 0.13 -6.70
CA ASN A 178 5.75 0.74 -7.26
C ASN A 178 5.96 2.19 -6.80
N GLN A 179 4.92 2.86 -6.31
CA GLN A 179 5.01 4.26 -5.89
C GLN A 179 5.02 4.42 -4.38
N TYR A 180 4.18 3.69 -3.66
CA TYR A 180 3.96 3.87 -2.22
C TYR A 180 4.24 2.62 -1.39
N GLY A 181 4.65 1.51 -1.99
CA GLY A 181 4.87 0.26 -1.26
C GLY A 181 3.58 -0.44 -0.80
N GLU A 182 2.42 -0.05 -1.34
CA GLU A 182 1.10 -0.48 -0.90
C GLU A 182 0.55 -1.63 -1.74
N VAL A 183 -0.08 -2.60 -1.08
CA VAL A 183 -0.73 -3.76 -1.71
C VAL A 183 -2.14 -3.92 -1.17
N GLY A 184 -3.15 -3.86 -2.05
CA GLY A 184 -4.54 -4.13 -1.68
C GLY A 184 -4.78 -5.63 -1.51
N LEU A 185 -5.33 -6.02 -0.36
CA LEU A 185 -5.61 -7.39 0.02
C LEU A 185 -7.11 -7.63 0.21
N ALA A 186 -7.58 -8.78 -0.23
CA ALA A 186 -8.88 -9.33 0.08
C ALA A 186 -8.76 -10.45 1.11
N PRO A 187 -9.69 -10.62 2.06
CA PRO A 187 -9.67 -11.75 2.98
C PRO A 187 -9.91 -13.08 2.25
N GLY A 188 -9.22 -14.14 2.69
CA GLY A 188 -9.35 -15.49 2.13
C GLY A 188 -8.56 -15.70 0.85
N LYS A 189 -9.03 -16.63 -0.01
CA LYS A 189 -8.29 -17.18 -1.16
C LYS A 189 -8.68 -16.59 -2.51
N GLU A 190 -9.58 -15.63 -2.54
CA GLU A 190 -10.10 -15.05 -3.79
C GLU A 190 -9.88 -13.53 -3.82
N ALA A 191 -9.34 -13.05 -4.93
CA ALA A 191 -9.23 -11.62 -5.18
C ALA A 191 -10.62 -10.99 -5.40
N LEU A 192 -10.79 -9.74 -4.99
CA LEU A 192 -11.99 -8.97 -5.30
C LEU A 192 -12.09 -8.76 -6.82
N ARG A 193 -13.22 -9.14 -7.37
CA ARG A 193 -13.46 -9.01 -8.81
C ARG A 193 -13.87 -7.60 -9.18
N GLN A 194 -13.36 -7.11 -10.30
CA GLN A 194 -13.81 -5.84 -10.86
C GLN A 194 -15.32 -5.91 -11.13
N PRO A 195 -16.15 -5.01 -10.55
CA PRO A 195 -17.60 -5.09 -10.69
C PRO A 195 -18.09 -5.11 -12.14
N SER A 196 -17.43 -4.40 -13.06
CA SER A 196 -17.76 -4.37 -14.48
C SER A 196 -17.47 -5.68 -15.23
N ASP A 197 -16.71 -6.60 -14.66
CA ASP A 197 -16.50 -7.95 -15.23
C ASP A 197 -17.72 -8.86 -15.01
N ILE A 198 -18.56 -8.51 -14.04
CA ILE A 198 -19.70 -9.34 -13.61
C ILE A 198 -21.02 -8.70 -14.01
N PHE A 199 -21.14 -7.38 -13.87
CA PHE A 199 -22.40 -6.64 -14.07
C PHE A 199 -22.25 -5.52 -15.09
N SER A 200 -23.33 -5.24 -15.81
CA SER A 200 -23.38 -4.09 -16.71
C SER A 200 -23.29 -2.77 -15.92
N PRO A 201 -22.64 -1.72 -16.46
CA PRO A 201 -22.53 -0.42 -15.82
C PRO A 201 -23.90 0.17 -15.47
N SER A 202 -24.01 0.73 -14.27
CA SER A 202 -25.22 1.40 -13.78
C SER A 202 -24.85 2.47 -12.76
N THR A 203 -25.57 3.59 -12.78
CA THR A 203 -25.49 4.66 -11.77
C THR A 203 -26.60 4.55 -10.70
N ASP A 204 -27.50 3.58 -10.82
CA ASP A 204 -28.50 3.29 -9.79
C ASP A 204 -27.79 2.72 -8.52
N PRO A 205 -27.89 3.41 -7.37
CA PRO A 205 -27.22 2.96 -6.14
C PRO A 205 -27.72 1.58 -5.64
N ASN A 206 -28.88 1.13 -6.10
CA ASN A 206 -29.43 -0.19 -5.75
C ASN A 206 -29.07 -1.29 -6.77
N SER A 207 -28.35 -0.95 -7.84
CA SER A 207 -27.92 -1.95 -8.82
C SER A 207 -26.87 -2.91 -8.25
N ASP A 208 -26.76 -4.09 -8.83
CA ASP A 208 -25.84 -5.11 -8.35
C ASP A 208 -24.37 -4.70 -8.53
N ILE A 209 -24.05 -3.92 -9.56
CA ILE A 209 -22.70 -3.37 -9.74
C ILE A 209 -22.33 -2.40 -8.60
N GLN A 210 -23.25 -1.53 -8.16
CA GLN A 210 -23.00 -0.58 -7.06
C GLN A 210 -22.90 -1.31 -5.71
N LYS A 211 -23.71 -2.33 -5.49
CA LYS A 211 -23.61 -3.19 -4.29
C LYS A 211 -22.25 -3.88 -4.24
N LEU A 212 -21.84 -4.55 -5.34
CA LEU A 212 -20.52 -5.22 -5.37
C LEU A 212 -19.36 -4.22 -5.21
N THR A 213 -19.47 -3.02 -5.77
CA THR A 213 -18.47 -1.96 -5.59
C THR A 213 -18.33 -1.59 -4.11
N LYS A 214 -19.45 -1.45 -3.40
CA LYS A 214 -19.47 -1.17 -1.97
C LYS A 214 -18.91 -2.34 -1.16
N ASP A 215 -19.37 -3.55 -1.41
CA ASP A 215 -18.91 -4.76 -0.74
C ASP A 215 -17.40 -4.96 -0.90
N ASN A 216 -16.86 -4.69 -2.10
CA ASN A 216 -15.42 -4.72 -2.34
C ASN A 216 -14.67 -3.68 -1.50
N ALA A 217 -15.17 -2.45 -1.43
CA ALA A 217 -14.57 -1.39 -0.63
C ALA A 217 -14.60 -1.71 0.88
N GLU A 218 -15.66 -2.35 1.36
CA GLU A 218 -15.79 -2.76 2.75
C GLU A 218 -14.89 -3.94 3.13
N LYS A 219 -14.51 -4.79 2.18
CA LYS A 219 -13.60 -5.94 2.38
C LYS A 219 -12.13 -5.58 2.24
N LEU A 220 -11.84 -4.63 1.36
CA LEU A 220 -10.46 -4.24 1.05
C LEU A 220 -9.70 -3.79 2.30
N VAL A 221 -8.46 -4.26 2.44
CA VAL A 221 -7.47 -3.75 3.37
C VAL A 221 -6.16 -3.53 2.61
N THR A 222 -5.47 -2.44 2.88
CA THR A 222 -4.17 -2.15 2.26
C THR A 222 -3.04 -2.62 3.16
N LEU A 223 -2.21 -3.55 2.69
CA LEU A 223 -0.91 -3.80 3.31
C LEU A 223 0.03 -2.67 2.92
N ASP A 224 0.58 -2.01 3.91
CA ASP A 224 1.49 -0.87 3.78
C ASP A 224 2.93 -1.31 4.08
N ASP A 225 3.91 -0.47 3.80
CA ASP A 225 5.31 -0.71 4.12
C ASP A 225 5.79 -0.01 5.41
N GLY A 226 4.88 0.68 6.10
CA GLY A 226 5.21 1.47 7.31
C GLY A 226 5.93 2.78 6.99
N ARG A 227 5.78 3.32 5.77
CA ARG A 227 6.47 4.53 5.29
C ARG A 227 5.51 5.46 4.55
N THR A 228 5.84 6.75 4.49
CA THR A 228 5.08 7.76 3.73
C THR A 228 5.85 8.25 2.50
N ARG A 229 6.77 7.45 1.98
CA ARG A 229 7.69 7.86 0.92
C ARG A 229 7.14 7.53 -0.46
N ASP A 230 7.35 8.43 -1.41
CA ASP A 230 7.10 8.21 -2.83
C ASP A 230 8.39 7.67 -3.48
N TYR A 231 8.41 6.38 -3.78
CA TYR A 231 9.56 5.69 -4.38
C TYR A 231 9.88 6.17 -5.80
N LEU A 232 8.95 6.84 -6.47
CA LEU A 232 9.19 7.39 -7.80
C LEU A 232 9.72 8.81 -7.78
N LYS A 233 9.61 9.55 -6.64
CA LYS A 233 9.98 10.96 -6.56
C LYS A 233 10.98 11.28 -5.46
N THR A 234 10.69 10.87 -4.24
CA THR A 234 11.44 11.31 -3.06
C THR A 234 12.38 10.25 -2.50
N ASP A 235 12.21 8.98 -2.87
CA ASP A 235 12.99 7.85 -2.34
C ASP A 235 13.38 6.85 -3.43
N GLN A 236 13.81 7.34 -4.57
CA GLN A 236 14.10 6.53 -5.77
C GLN A 236 15.23 5.51 -5.59
N ASN A 237 16.13 5.73 -4.64
CA ASN A 237 17.27 4.84 -4.40
C ASN A 237 16.96 3.69 -3.43
N THR A 238 15.82 3.73 -2.75
CA THR A 238 15.41 2.66 -1.83
C THR A 238 14.74 1.54 -2.61
N PRO A 239 15.16 0.27 -2.48
CA PRO A 239 14.51 -0.85 -3.13
C PRO A 239 13.05 -1.00 -2.69
N LEU A 240 12.16 -1.34 -3.63
CA LEU A 240 10.73 -1.51 -3.38
C LEU A 240 10.46 -2.66 -2.41
N PRO A 241 9.61 -2.47 -1.39
CA PRO A 241 9.17 -3.55 -0.52
C PRO A 241 8.36 -4.58 -1.30
N TYR A 242 8.24 -5.79 -0.78
CA TYR A 242 7.43 -6.90 -1.31
C TYR A 242 7.82 -7.41 -2.71
N ILE A 243 8.61 -6.68 -3.48
CA ILE A 243 9.18 -7.14 -4.75
C ILE A 243 10.65 -7.45 -4.60
N ALA A 244 11.42 -6.53 -4.05
CA ALA A 244 12.83 -6.76 -3.71
C ALA A 244 12.97 -7.24 -2.26
N GLN A 245 13.94 -8.11 -2.00
CA GLN A 245 14.26 -8.70 -0.70
C GLN A 245 15.78 -8.91 -0.62
N ASP A 246 16.29 -9.12 0.60
CA ASP A 246 17.69 -9.48 0.85
C ASP A 246 18.67 -8.46 0.25
N ASP A 247 18.56 -7.19 0.64
CA ASP A 247 19.34 -6.09 0.06
C ASP A 247 19.19 -5.99 -1.47
N ALA A 248 17.98 -6.18 -1.96
CA ALA A 248 17.62 -6.23 -3.38
C ALA A 248 18.36 -7.32 -4.19
N GLN A 249 18.90 -8.34 -3.54
CA GLN A 249 19.52 -9.49 -4.22
C GLN A 249 18.49 -10.48 -4.75
N THR A 250 17.31 -10.53 -4.12
CA THR A 250 16.19 -11.38 -4.52
C THR A 250 15.07 -10.53 -5.08
N ILE A 251 14.58 -10.85 -6.28
CA ILE A 251 13.37 -10.27 -6.85
C ILE A 251 12.31 -11.35 -6.92
N LYS A 252 11.16 -11.11 -6.28
CA LYS A 252 10.04 -12.03 -6.23
C LYS A 252 8.77 -11.33 -6.67
N SER A 253 8.08 -11.90 -7.65
CA SER A 253 6.85 -11.34 -8.17
C SER A 253 5.73 -11.39 -7.13
N LEU A 254 4.94 -10.32 -7.01
CA LEU A 254 3.72 -10.26 -6.21
C LEU A 254 2.58 -9.79 -7.12
N ARG A 255 1.74 -10.72 -7.55
CA ARG A 255 0.69 -10.49 -8.54
C ARG A 255 -0.68 -10.44 -7.88
N THR A 256 -1.64 -9.78 -8.53
CA THR A 256 -3.05 -10.00 -8.21
C THR A 256 -3.37 -11.49 -8.31
N THR A 257 -4.19 -11.99 -7.40
CA THR A 257 -4.53 -13.39 -7.18
C THR A 257 -3.50 -14.24 -6.42
N ASP A 258 -2.29 -13.72 -6.16
CA ASP A 258 -1.38 -14.42 -5.25
C ASP A 258 -1.94 -14.44 -3.83
N THR A 259 -1.98 -15.64 -3.23
CA THR A 259 -2.35 -15.80 -1.84
C THR A 259 -1.17 -15.46 -0.95
N VAL A 260 -1.41 -14.69 0.11
CA VAL A 260 -0.40 -14.30 1.10
C VAL A 260 -0.75 -14.84 2.48
N SER A 261 0.28 -15.29 3.20
CA SER A 261 0.19 -15.71 4.60
C SER A 261 0.98 -14.74 5.47
N PHE A 262 0.40 -14.27 6.56
CA PHE A 262 1.09 -13.40 7.50
C PHE A 262 2.03 -14.20 8.38
N GLN A 263 3.36 -13.94 8.23
CA GLN A 263 4.40 -14.58 9.06
C GLN A 263 4.65 -13.78 10.36
N HIS A 264 4.33 -12.49 10.36
CA HIS A 264 4.44 -11.62 11.53
C HIS A 264 3.14 -10.88 11.78
N PRO A 265 2.85 -10.51 13.05
CA PRO A 265 1.74 -9.64 13.38
C PRO A 265 1.88 -8.27 12.70
N VAL A 266 0.75 -7.60 12.52
CA VAL A 266 0.67 -6.27 11.94
C VAL A 266 -0.20 -5.36 12.80
N ILE A 267 -0.02 -4.05 12.64
CA ILE A 267 -0.85 -3.04 13.28
C ILE A 267 -1.99 -2.65 12.33
N VAL A 268 -3.20 -2.58 12.83
CA VAL A 268 -4.35 -2.04 12.09
C VAL A 268 -4.29 -0.52 12.14
N GLY A 269 -4.17 0.13 11.00
CA GLY A 269 -4.18 1.59 10.89
C GLY A 269 -5.33 2.08 10.03
N PHE A 270 -5.69 3.35 10.19
CA PHE A 270 -6.62 4.05 9.33
C PHE A 270 -6.02 5.37 8.86
N SER A 271 -6.04 5.62 7.57
CA SER A 271 -5.64 6.91 7.01
C SER A 271 -6.12 7.04 5.57
N HIS A 272 -6.40 8.29 5.13
CA HIS A 272 -6.85 8.56 3.76
C HIS A 272 -8.05 7.70 3.34
N GLU A 273 -9.02 7.55 4.26
CA GLU A 273 -10.25 6.76 4.06
C GLU A 273 -10.00 5.26 3.80
N GLN A 274 -8.84 4.72 4.18
CA GLN A 274 -8.47 3.32 3.99
C GLN A 274 -7.98 2.68 5.28
N TRP A 275 -8.46 1.46 5.52
CA TRP A 275 -7.93 0.58 6.55
C TRP A 275 -6.66 -0.09 6.04
N ARG A 276 -5.64 -0.15 6.90
CA ARG A 276 -4.30 -0.61 6.57
C ARG A 276 -3.80 -1.66 7.54
N PHE A 277 -2.98 -2.58 7.03
CA PHE A 277 -2.09 -3.41 7.83
C PHE A 277 -0.68 -2.81 7.74
N GLN A 278 -0.21 -2.27 8.85
CA GLN A 278 1.14 -1.71 8.97
C GLN A 278 2.08 -2.78 9.53
N PRO A 279 3.25 -3.02 8.94
CA PRO A 279 4.28 -3.81 9.59
C PRO A 279 4.71 -3.11 10.89
N THR A 280 5.13 -3.86 11.91
CA THR A 280 5.50 -3.29 13.22
C THR A 280 6.76 -2.40 13.18
N THR A 281 7.51 -2.45 12.08
CA THR A 281 8.64 -1.56 11.74
C THR A 281 8.62 -1.30 10.23
N PRO A 282 9.22 -0.19 9.75
CA PRO A 282 9.29 0.10 8.31
C PRO A 282 9.96 -1.03 7.52
N VAL A 283 9.40 -1.34 6.36
CA VAL A 283 9.90 -2.38 5.44
C VAL A 283 10.33 -1.74 4.12
N THR A 284 11.49 -2.18 3.61
CA THR A 284 11.98 -1.85 2.27
C THR A 284 12.45 -3.12 1.57
N GLY A 285 12.83 -3.04 0.30
CA GLY A 285 13.43 -4.17 -0.41
C GLY A 285 14.81 -4.59 0.09
N ASN A 286 15.34 -3.94 1.13
CA ASN A 286 16.55 -4.40 1.83
C ASN A 286 16.23 -5.45 2.90
N ALA A 287 14.99 -5.57 3.35
CA ALA A 287 14.61 -6.54 4.37
C ALA A 287 14.82 -7.98 3.87
N ALA A 288 15.23 -8.85 4.78
CA ALA A 288 15.25 -10.28 4.48
C ALA A 288 13.82 -10.81 4.26
N GLY A 289 13.66 -11.79 3.36
CA GLY A 289 12.33 -12.33 3.08
C GLY A 289 11.62 -12.90 4.30
N ALA A 290 12.37 -13.39 5.30
CA ALA A 290 11.83 -13.86 6.57
C ALA A 290 11.34 -12.76 7.51
N ASP A 291 11.78 -11.51 7.32
CA ASP A 291 11.42 -10.36 8.16
C ASP A 291 10.22 -9.57 7.59
N LEU A 292 9.78 -9.92 6.37
CA LEU A 292 8.59 -9.33 5.78
C LEU A 292 7.33 -9.73 6.57
N PRO A 293 6.29 -8.89 6.66
CA PRO A 293 5.05 -9.26 7.35
C PRO A 293 4.32 -10.42 6.68
N ILE A 294 4.54 -10.64 5.38
CA ILE A 294 3.88 -11.67 4.57
C ILE A 294 4.86 -12.58 3.86
N SER A 295 4.41 -13.79 3.57
CA SER A 295 5.02 -14.72 2.61
C SER A 295 4.00 -15.12 1.53
N TRP A 296 4.49 -15.46 0.33
CA TRP A 296 3.68 -15.90 -0.82
C TRP A 296 4.49 -16.79 -1.75
N GLU A 297 3.80 -17.50 -2.65
CA GLU A 297 4.44 -18.24 -3.74
C GLU A 297 4.65 -17.31 -4.95
N ASP A 298 5.74 -17.47 -5.68
CA ASP A 298 5.96 -16.75 -6.94
C ASP A 298 5.19 -17.44 -8.08
N SER A 299 3.92 -17.08 -8.24
CA SER A 299 3.04 -17.66 -9.27
C SER A 299 3.53 -17.39 -10.69
N ARG A 300 4.25 -16.29 -10.92
CA ARG A 300 4.84 -15.98 -12.23
C ARG A 300 5.88 -17.02 -12.61
N ALA A 301 6.77 -17.36 -11.69
CA ALA A 301 7.79 -18.38 -11.93
C ALA A 301 7.14 -19.76 -12.20
N ALA A 302 6.10 -20.11 -11.45
CA ALA A 302 5.37 -21.35 -11.65
C ALA A 302 4.63 -21.41 -13.00
N GLU A 303 4.01 -20.31 -13.43
CA GLU A 303 3.24 -20.23 -14.68
C GLU A 303 4.12 -20.19 -15.94
N LEU A 304 5.40 -19.85 -15.85
CA LEU A 304 6.31 -19.87 -17.01
C LEU A 304 6.37 -21.25 -17.70
N HIS A 305 6.10 -22.32 -16.95
CA HIS A 305 6.07 -23.69 -17.48
C HIS A 305 4.69 -24.12 -18.00
N ALA A 306 3.64 -23.31 -17.85
CA ALA A 306 2.29 -23.67 -18.30
C ALA A 306 2.21 -23.83 -19.83
N ILE A 307 3.10 -23.17 -20.57
CA ILE A 307 3.21 -23.31 -22.02
C ILE A 307 3.59 -24.73 -22.46
N ASP A 308 4.30 -25.48 -21.63
CA ASP A 308 4.71 -26.86 -21.90
C ASP A 308 3.50 -27.81 -21.96
N ASP A 309 2.35 -27.40 -21.44
CA ASP A 309 1.09 -28.14 -21.44
C ASP A 309 0.25 -27.87 -22.72
N VAL A 310 0.58 -26.85 -23.50
CA VAL A 310 -0.09 -26.57 -24.77
C VAL A 310 0.34 -27.61 -25.80
N LYS A 311 -0.64 -28.38 -26.27
CA LYS A 311 -0.40 -29.48 -27.19
C LYS A 311 -1.26 -29.33 -28.46
N GLY A 312 -0.72 -29.69 -29.61
CA GLY A 312 -1.42 -29.70 -30.89
C GLY A 312 -0.47 -30.07 -32.03
N GLU A 313 -1.01 -30.26 -33.22
CA GLU A 313 -0.20 -30.41 -34.43
C GLU A 313 0.38 -29.08 -34.88
N TYR A 314 -0.39 -28.02 -34.67
CA TYR A 314 0.01 -26.62 -34.88
C TYR A 314 -0.36 -25.79 -33.66
N THR A 315 0.47 -24.78 -33.35
CA THR A 315 0.28 -23.85 -32.26
C THR A 315 0.09 -22.43 -32.77
N ILE A 316 -0.85 -21.70 -32.18
CA ILE A 316 -1.14 -20.30 -32.52
C ILE A 316 -0.98 -19.48 -31.26
N GLY A 317 -0.11 -18.46 -31.32
CA GLY A 317 0.10 -17.48 -30.27
C GLY A 317 -0.61 -16.15 -30.57
N ALA A 318 -1.07 -15.46 -29.53
CA ALA A 318 -1.50 -14.09 -29.60
C ALA A 318 -0.72 -13.27 -28.56
N PHE A 319 -0.08 -12.18 -28.97
CA PHE A 319 0.77 -11.39 -28.10
C PHE A 319 0.54 -9.90 -28.29
N ASN A 320 0.05 -9.23 -27.26
CA ASN A 320 0.04 -7.77 -27.17
C ASN A 320 1.42 -7.30 -26.71
N VAL A 321 2.14 -6.58 -27.58
CA VAL A 321 3.54 -6.16 -27.36
C VAL A 321 3.67 -4.82 -26.63
N LEU A 322 2.58 -4.26 -26.14
CA LEU A 322 2.52 -3.00 -25.38
C LEU A 322 3.15 -1.82 -26.14
N ASN A 323 2.47 -1.41 -27.21
CA ASN A 323 2.87 -0.24 -28.01
C ASN A 323 4.31 -0.34 -28.57
N TYR A 324 4.57 -1.29 -29.45
CA TYR A 324 5.84 -1.34 -30.16
C TYR A 324 5.85 -0.33 -31.31
N PHE A 325 6.62 0.75 -31.12
CA PHE A 325 6.77 1.86 -32.05
C PHE A 325 8.24 2.07 -32.35
N THR A 326 8.58 2.14 -33.63
CA THR A 326 9.90 2.52 -34.12
C THR A 326 10.06 4.04 -34.25
N SER A 327 8.94 4.77 -34.24
CA SER A 327 8.91 6.24 -34.19
C SER A 327 9.07 6.69 -32.74
N LEU A 328 10.25 7.16 -32.36
CA LEU A 328 10.62 7.46 -30.97
C LEU A 328 9.97 8.73 -30.43
N GLY A 329 9.68 8.74 -29.13
CA GLY A 329 9.16 9.93 -28.47
C GLY A 329 10.07 11.14 -28.56
N GLU A 330 11.40 10.97 -28.53
CA GLU A 330 12.38 12.06 -28.65
C GLU A 330 12.36 12.73 -30.02
N GLU A 331 11.96 12.02 -31.09
CA GLU A 331 11.87 12.57 -32.44
C GLU A 331 10.57 13.32 -32.69
N PHE A 332 9.46 12.81 -32.17
CA PHE A 332 8.11 13.36 -32.39
C PHE A 332 7.59 14.25 -31.27
N GLY A 333 8.36 14.40 -30.18
CA GLY A 333 8.01 15.20 -29.02
C GLY A 333 6.98 14.53 -28.11
N GLY A 334 6.66 15.20 -27.02
CA GLY A 334 5.75 14.72 -25.99
C GLY A 334 6.41 14.57 -24.63
N SER A 335 5.63 14.18 -23.60
CA SER A 335 6.15 13.84 -22.29
C SER A 335 6.48 12.35 -22.22
N ALA A 336 7.37 12.00 -21.29
CA ALA A 336 7.77 10.63 -21.06
C ALA A 336 7.51 10.19 -19.63
N TYR A 337 7.27 8.89 -19.46
CA TYR A 337 7.51 8.22 -18.18
C TYR A 337 9.01 8.02 -18.01
N THR A 338 9.48 8.12 -16.79
CA THR A 338 10.87 7.89 -16.42
C THR A 338 11.01 6.64 -15.56
N ASP A 339 12.18 6.01 -15.64
CA ASP A 339 12.60 5.02 -14.66
C ASP A 339 13.00 5.70 -13.34
N ARG A 340 13.47 4.92 -12.37
CA ARG A 340 13.88 5.41 -11.05
C ARG A 340 15.15 6.27 -11.07
N GLU A 341 15.98 6.12 -12.09
CA GLU A 341 17.18 6.92 -12.35
C GLU A 341 16.87 8.23 -13.08
N GLY A 342 15.61 8.43 -13.50
CA GLY A 342 15.15 9.61 -14.24
C GLY A 342 15.33 9.52 -15.76
N ASN A 343 15.73 8.38 -16.29
CA ASN A 343 15.84 8.18 -17.75
C ASN A 343 14.44 8.09 -18.37
N LYS A 344 14.26 8.74 -19.50
CA LYS A 344 13.01 8.68 -20.26
C LYS A 344 12.88 7.32 -20.95
N VAL A 345 11.83 6.56 -20.62
CA VAL A 345 11.63 5.19 -21.07
C VAL A 345 10.50 5.08 -22.09
N THR A 346 9.31 5.57 -21.74
CA THR A 346 8.09 5.38 -22.53
C THR A 346 7.37 6.70 -22.73
N VAL A 347 6.76 6.89 -23.89
CA VAL A 347 5.92 8.07 -24.15
C VAL A 347 4.69 8.05 -23.23
N ASN A 348 4.50 9.13 -22.47
CA ASN A 348 3.31 9.33 -21.65
C ASN A 348 2.19 10.03 -22.45
N ARG A 349 2.55 11.16 -23.07
CA ARG A 349 1.64 11.95 -23.93
C ARG A 349 2.40 12.43 -25.13
N GLY A 350 1.89 12.21 -26.33
CA GLY A 350 2.52 12.60 -27.57
C GLY A 350 1.80 12.08 -28.80
N LYS A 351 2.41 12.29 -29.96
CA LYS A 351 1.93 11.78 -31.23
C LYS A 351 2.22 10.28 -31.38
N THR A 352 3.34 9.82 -30.81
CA THR A 352 3.74 8.42 -30.76
C THR A 352 3.40 7.77 -29.40
N ARG A 353 3.55 6.46 -29.31
CA ARG A 353 3.49 5.65 -28.10
C ARG A 353 4.74 4.77 -28.04
N GLY A 354 4.87 3.92 -27.02
CA GLY A 354 6.02 3.03 -26.90
C GLY A 354 7.29 3.74 -26.46
N ALA A 355 8.43 3.31 -26.95
CA ALA A 355 9.74 3.78 -26.49
C ALA A 355 9.96 5.28 -26.72
N TYR A 356 10.55 5.96 -25.72
CA TYR A 356 10.89 7.38 -25.86
C TYR A 356 12.26 7.58 -26.50
N THR A 357 13.23 6.73 -26.20
CA THR A 357 14.61 6.78 -26.73
C THR A 357 14.99 5.52 -27.48
N GLN A 358 16.05 5.57 -28.28
CA GLN A 358 16.58 4.41 -28.97
C GLN A 358 16.99 3.29 -28.01
N SER A 359 17.62 3.61 -26.89
CA SER A 359 18.01 2.61 -25.87
C SER A 359 16.79 1.91 -25.26
N ALA A 360 15.71 2.66 -25.01
CA ALA A 360 14.47 2.08 -24.50
C ALA A 360 13.78 1.17 -25.52
N LEU A 361 13.88 1.49 -26.82
CA LEU A 361 13.40 0.62 -27.91
C LEU A 361 14.18 -0.70 -27.95
N GLU A 362 15.50 -0.65 -27.90
CA GLU A 362 16.37 -1.84 -27.90
C GLU A 362 16.06 -2.75 -26.70
N ASP A 363 15.79 -2.18 -25.53
CA ASP A 363 15.38 -2.94 -24.35
C ASP A 363 13.99 -3.57 -24.52
N GLN A 364 13.05 -2.85 -25.13
CA GLN A 364 11.72 -3.36 -25.44
C GLN A 364 11.81 -4.50 -26.47
N GLU A 365 12.54 -4.33 -27.56
CA GLU A 365 12.74 -5.36 -28.61
C GLU A 365 13.33 -6.64 -28.03
N ARG A 366 14.36 -6.52 -27.20
CA ARG A 366 14.98 -7.69 -26.57
C ARG A 366 13.97 -8.52 -25.77
N LYS A 367 13.07 -7.85 -25.04
CA LYS A 367 12.02 -8.52 -24.22
C LYS A 367 10.94 -9.14 -25.12
N ILE A 368 10.50 -8.42 -26.16
CA ILE A 368 9.50 -8.91 -27.13
C ILE A 368 10.03 -10.14 -27.84
N VAL A 369 11.27 -10.12 -28.35
CA VAL A 369 11.90 -11.23 -29.04
C VAL A 369 12.04 -12.44 -28.09
N ALA A 370 12.44 -12.22 -26.84
CA ALA A 370 12.53 -13.28 -25.86
C ALA A 370 11.15 -13.93 -25.59
N ALA A 371 10.08 -13.13 -25.50
CA ALA A 371 8.73 -13.62 -25.30
C ALA A 371 8.20 -14.39 -26.53
N ILE A 372 8.45 -13.89 -27.75
CA ILE A 372 8.07 -14.59 -29.00
C ILE A 372 8.76 -15.93 -29.09
N ASN A 373 10.07 -15.99 -28.81
CA ASN A 373 10.82 -17.25 -28.80
C ASN A 373 10.33 -18.20 -27.72
N GLY A 374 9.94 -17.67 -26.56
CA GLY A 374 9.39 -18.47 -25.45
C GLY A 374 8.00 -19.03 -25.74
N LEU A 375 7.18 -18.37 -26.55
CA LEU A 375 5.90 -18.88 -27.02
C LEU A 375 6.04 -20.09 -27.93
N ASP A 376 7.15 -20.19 -28.68
CA ASP A 376 7.45 -21.31 -29.61
C ASP A 376 6.25 -21.73 -30.48
N ALA A 377 5.47 -20.76 -30.95
CA ALA A 377 4.26 -20.99 -31.73
C ALA A 377 4.55 -20.97 -33.24
N ASP A 378 3.87 -21.85 -34.00
CA ASP A 378 3.99 -21.91 -35.47
C ASP A 378 3.49 -20.62 -36.13
N VAL A 379 2.48 -19.98 -35.54
CA VAL A 379 1.93 -18.71 -36.02
C VAL A 379 1.68 -17.78 -34.82
N ILE A 380 2.16 -16.55 -34.90
CA ILE A 380 1.96 -15.54 -33.84
C ILE A 380 1.26 -14.30 -34.43
N GLY A 381 0.13 -13.93 -33.83
CA GLY A 381 -0.52 -12.65 -34.05
C GLY A 381 0.00 -11.62 -33.06
N LEU A 382 0.56 -10.50 -33.54
CA LEU A 382 1.00 -9.39 -32.70
C LEU A 382 -0.04 -8.26 -32.74
N SER A 383 -0.30 -7.64 -31.60
CA SER A 383 -1.15 -6.46 -31.49
C SER A 383 -0.41 -5.30 -30.79
N GLU A 384 -0.92 -4.08 -30.95
CA GLU A 384 -0.27 -2.84 -30.51
C GLU A 384 1.06 -2.54 -31.22
N ILE A 385 1.13 -2.87 -32.50
CA ILE A 385 2.21 -2.48 -33.39
C ILE A 385 1.91 -1.10 -33.97
N GLU A 386 2.94 -0.29 -34.17
CA GLU A 386 2.83 1.03 -34.80
C GLU A 386 2.12 0.97 -36.14
N ASP A 387 1.13 1.87 -36.35
CA ASP A 387 0.67 2.25 -37.68
C ASP A 387 1.55 3.41 -38.20
N GLY A 388 2.58 3.07 -38.97
CA GLY A 388 3.54 4.05 -39.48
C GLY A 388 2.87 5.18 -40.28
N TYR A 389 1.81 4.88 -41.04
CA TYR A 389 1.07 5.90 -41.79
C TYR A 389 0.37 6.90 -40.84
N ALA A 390 -0.20 6.45 -39.76
CA ALA A 390 -0.81 7.35 -38.80
C ALA A 390 0.18 8.29 -38.11
N VAL A 391 1.45 7.90 -38.00
CA VAL A 391 2.51 8.69 -37.36
C VAL A 391 3.20 9.62 -38.41
N THR A 392 3.63 9.11 -39.52
CA THR A 392 4.46 9.83 -40.51
C THR A 392 3.66 10.43 -41.66
N GLY A 393 2.49 9.86 -41.98
CA GLY A 393 1.70 10.20 -43.16
C GLY A 393 2.17 9.50 -44.45
N ASP A 394 3.16 8.63 -44.35
CA ASP A 394 3.73 7.85 -45.48
C ASP A 394 3.59 6.35 -45.18
N PHE A 395 3.26 5.57 -46.19
CA PHE A 395 3.41 4.11 -46.13
C PHE A 395 4.90 3.78 -46.33
N ALA A 396 5.54 3.30 -45.28
CA ALA A 396 6.93 2.85 -45.34
C ALA A 396 7.03 1.47 -45.98
#